data_bd0ef8304779ae9f1b8a9bc3804fbc13
#
_entry.id   bd0ef8304779ae9f1b8a9bc3804fbc13
#
_cell.length_a   1.000
_cell.length_b   1.000
_cell.length_c   1.000
_cell.angle_alpha   90.00
_cell.angle_beta   90.00
_cell.angle_gamma   90.00
#
_symmetry.space_group_name_H-M   'P 1'
#
loop_
_entity.id
_entity.type
_entity.pdbx_description
1 polymer ?
#
loop_
_entity_poly.entity_id
_entity_poly.type
_entity_poly.pdbx_seq_one_letter_code
_entity_poly.pdbx_strand_id
1 'polypeptide(L)'
;LEEKNYQAIVTHFGDLGALKQLPGLAIQRLMEKGYGFGAEGDWKTAAMVRLMKIMTAGVKDAKGTSMMEDYTYNFVPGKEGILQSHMLEVCPSVADGKIGIKVCPLSMGDREDPARLVFTSKTGPGIATSLIDLGDRFRLIINDVECKKVEKPMPKLPVGSAFWTPQPDLATGA
;
A
#
# COMPACT_ATOMS: atom_id res chain seq x y z
N LEU A 1 -9.44 6.24 -17.09
CA LEU A 1 -8.29 7.05 -16.64
C LEU A 1 -7.47 7.54 -17.82
N GLU A 2 -7.05 6.65 -18.70
CA GLU A 2 -6.16 6.94 -19.85
C GLU A 2 -6.76 8.01 -20.79
N GLU A 3 -8.02 7.87 -21.19
CA GLU A 3 -8.71 8.83 -22.08
C GLU A 3 -8.70 10.28 -21.56
N LYS A 4 -8.72 10.47 -20.26
CA LYS A 4 -8.75 11.79 -19.60
C LYS A 4 -7.41 12.16 -18.96
N ASN A 5 -6.37 11.37 -19.21
CA ASN A 5 -5.03 11.58 -18.67
C ASN A 5 -4.98 11.72 -17.12
N TYR A 6 -5.89 11.05 -16.41
CA TYR A 6 -5.80 10.99 -14.96
C TYR A 6 -4.62 10.12 -14.53
N GLN A 7 -3.88 10.56 -13.53
CA GLN A 7 -2.64 9.92 -13.08
C GLN A 7 -2.78 9.14 -11.78
N ALA A 8 -3.92 9.26 -11.12
CA ALA A 8 -4.23 8.58 -9.88
C ALA A 8 -5.72 8.31 -9.78
N ILE A 9 -6.10 7.41 -8.88
CA ILE A 9 -7.50 7.06 -8.59
C ILE A 9 -7.67 6.87 -7.09
N VAL A 10 -8.82 7.24 -6.58
CA VAL A 10 -9.29 6.87 -5.25
C VAL A 10 -10.56 6.04 -5.37
N THR A 11 -10.80 5.17 -4.42
CA THR A 11 -12.04 4.42 -4.29
C THR A 11 -12.60 4.57 -2.89
N HIS A 12 -13.91 4.41 -2.75
CA HIS A 12 -14.58 4.33 -1.47
C HIS A 12 -15.53 3.13 -1.50
N PHE A 13 -15.44 2.23 -0.54
CA PHE A 13 -16.20 0.98 -0.53
C PHE A 13 -17.73 1.18 -0.47
N GLY A 14 -18.18 2.31 0.07
CA GLY A 14 -19.59 2.70 0.13
C GLY A 14 -20.12 3.37 -1.15
N ASP A 15 -19.25 3.74 -2.11
CA ASP A 15 -19.65 4.50 -3.31
C ASP A 15 -18.96 3.96 -4.57
N LEU A 16 -19.26 2.73 -4.92
CA LEU A 16 -18.77 2.05 -6.13
C LEU A 16 -19.85 1.84 -7.19
N GLY A 17 -21.01 2.48 -7.02
CA GLY A 17 -22.13 2.35 -7.96
C GLY A 17 -22.53 0.89 -8.19
N ALA A 18 -22.62 0.49 -9.46
CA ALA A 18 -23.02 -0.85 -9.87
C ALA A 18 -21.94 -1.94 -9.72
N LEU A 19 -20.73 -1.61 -9.27
CA LEU A 19 -19.69 -2.61 -9.07
C LEU A 19 -20.06 -3.55 -7.93
N LYS A 20 -20.11 -4.83 -8.20
CA LYS A 20 -20.46 -5.86 -7.21
C LYS A 20 -19.28 -6.22 -6.31
N GLN A 21 -18.06 -6.06 -6.79
CA GLN A 21 -16.81 -6.37 -6.08
C GLN A 21 -15.98 -5.11 -5.89
N LEU A 22 -15.18 -5.08 -4.83
CA LEU A 22 -14.13 -4.09 -4.69
C LEU A 22 -13.07 -4.29 -5.79
N PRO A 23 -12.60 -3.23 -6.47
CA PRO A 23 -11.76 -3.34 -7.66
C PRO A 23 -10.28 -3.65 -7.38
N GLY A 24 -9.97 -4.48 -6.37
CA GLY A 24 -8.62 -4.73 -5.89
C GLY A 24 -7.64 -5.13 -6.97
N LEU A 25 -7.97 -6.15 -7.78
CA LEU A 25 -7.11 -6.58 -8.88
C LEU A 25 -6.86 -5.47 -9.90
N ALA A 26 -7.89 -4.72 -10.28
CA ALA A 26 -7.77 -3.63 -11.24
C ALA A 26 -6.85 -2.51 -10.72
N ILE A 27 -7.01 -2.14 -9.45
CA ILE A 27 -6.18 -1.13 -8.79
C ILE A 27 -4.72 -1.59 -8.69
N GLN A 28 -4.47 -2.83 -8.29
CA GLN A 28 -3.12 -3.39 -8.25
C GLN A 28 -2.43 -3.30 -9.62
N ARG A 29 -3.14 -3.64 -10.69
CA ARG A 29 -2.62 -3.54 -12.07
C ARG A 29 -2.41 -2.10 -12.53
N LEU A 30 -3.28 -1.17 -12.14
CA LEU A 30 -3.08 0.26 -12.41
C LEU A 30 -1.84 0.79 -11.68
N MET A 31 -1.67 0.47 -10.40
CA MET A 31 -0.47 0.87 -9.67
C MET A 31 0.81 0.28 -10.29
N GLU A 32 0.78 -0.94 -10.79
CA GLU A 32 1.91 -1.54 -11.50
C GLU A 32 2.28 -0.76 -12.76
N LYS A 33 1.29 -0.20 -13.48
CA LYS A 33 1.49 0.70 -14.61
C LYS A 33 1.93 2.12 -14.23
N GLY A 34 2.09 2.41 -12.94
CA GLY A 34 2.57 3.70 -12.45
C GLY A 34 1.50 4.65 -11.93
N TYR A 35 0.22 4.29 -11.97
CA TYR A 35 -0.84 5.12 -11.39
C TYR A 35 -0.72 5.21 -9.86
N GLY A 36 -1.12 6.35 -9.31
CA GLY A 36 -1.31 6.50 -7.87
C GLY A 36 -2.63 5.90 -7.41
N PHE A 37 -2.66 5.46 -6.16
CA PHE A 37 -3.88 4.96 -5.52
C PHE A 37 -3.94 5.41 -4.06
N GLY A 38 -5.13 5.79 -3.61
CA GLY A 38 -5.49 6.01 -2.21
C GLY A 38 -6.84 5.33 -1.93
N ALA A 39 -6.92 4.62 -0.82
CA ALA A 39 -8.16 4.01 -0.38
C ALA A 39 -9.10 5.06 0.22
N GLU A 40 -10.39 4.74 0.28
CA GLU A 40 -11.40 5.48 1.06
C GLU A 40 -11.50 6.98 0.76
N GLY A 41 -11.18 7.37 -0.49
CA GLY A 41 -11.26 8.76 -0.93
C GLY A 41 -10.01 9.60 -0.63
N ASP A 42 -8.94 9.01 -0.09
CA ASP A 42 -7.71 9.73 0.23
C ASP A 42 -6.90 10.08 -1.04
N TRP A 43 -7.27 11.20 -1.63
CA TRP A 43 -6.57 11.73 -2.80
C TRP A 43 -5.12 12.15 -2.50
N LYS A 44 -4.79 12.51 -1.27
CA LYS A 44 -3.42 12.90 -0.87
C LYS A 44 -2.49 11.69 -0.93
N THR A 45 -2.92 10.57 -0.39
CA THR A 45 -2.20 9.30 -0.53
C THR A 45 -2.10 8.87 -1.99
N ALA A 46 -3.17 9.01 -2.77
CA ALA A 46 -3.13 8.71 -4.21
C ALA A 46 -2.09 9.57 -4.95
N ALA A 47 -2.03 10.87 -4.66
CA ALA A 47 -1.03 11.78 -5.21
C ALA A 47 0.39 11.40 -4.77
N MET A 48 0.59 11.06 -3.48
CA MET A 48 1.90 10.63 -2.96
C MET A 48 2.39 9.34 -3.59
N VAL A 49 1.54 8.33 -3.74
CA VAL A 49 1.91 7.09 -4.42
C VAL A 49 2.36 7.37 -5.86
N ARG A 50 1.64 8.24 -6.58
CA ARG A 50 2.05 8.64 -7.94
C ARG A 50 3.38 9.37 -7.95
N LEU A 51 3.57 10.33 -7.05
CA LEU A 51 4.81 11.08 -6.91
C LEU A 51 6.00 10.16 -6.64
N MET A 52 5.87 9.26 -5.67
CA MET A 52 6.92 8.30 -5.33
C MET A 52 7.25 7.37 -6.51
N LYS A 53 6.26 6.95 -7.30
CA LYS A 53 6.50 6.16 -8.53
C LYS A 53 7.30 6.95 -9.57
N ILE A 54 7.01 8.23 -9.75
CA ILE A 54 7.76 9.10 -10.65
C ILE A 54 9.20 9.27 -10.14
N MET A 55 9.38 9.57 -8.87
CA MET A 55 10.70 9.80 -8.27
C MET A 55 11.58 8.55 -8.29
N THR A 56 10.99 7.36 -8.16
CA THR A 56 11.73 6.09 -8.18
C THR A 56 11.90 5.52 -9.59
N ALA A 57 11.27 6.11 -10.61
CA ALA A 57 11.43 5.67 -11.99
C ALA A 57 12.89 5.88 -12.45
N GLY A 58 13.54 4.79 -12.84
CA GLY A 58 14.95 4.80 -13.28
C GLY A 58 15.97 4.81 -12.13
N VAL A 59 15.55 4.82 -10.88
CA VAL A 59 16.46 4.63 -9.74
C VAL A 59 16.93 3.18 -9.73
N LYS A 60 18.25 2.99 -9.81
CA LYS A 60 18.87 1.66 -9.76
C LYS A 60 18.49 0.97 -8.44
N ASP A 61 18.11 -0.29 -8.54
CA ASP A 61 17.74 -1.14 -7.40
C ASP A 61 16.50 -0.69 -6.60
N ALA A 62 15.70 0.25 -7.13
CA ALA A 62 14.41 0.61 -6.54
C ALA A 62 13.51 -0.62 -6.46
N LYS A 63 13.01 -0.91 -5.26
CA LYS A 63 12.24 -2.14 -4.98
C LYS A 63 10.74 -2.02 -5.26
N GLY A 64 10.29 -0.86 -5.73
CA GLY A 64 8.90 -0.57 -6.04
C GLY A 64 8.24 0.37 -5.01
N THR A 65 7.03 0.80 -5.34
CA THR A 65 6.24 1.74 -4.52
C THR A 65 4.81 1.23 -4.43
N SER A 66 4.22 1.29 -3.24
CA SER A 66 2.83 0.93 -3.00
C SER A 66 2.18 1.87 -2.01
N MET A 67 0.87 2.00 -2.08
CA MET A 67 0.07 2.38 -0.93
C MET A 67 0.08 1.21 0.06
N MET A 68 0.24 1.52 1.33
CA MET A 68 0.10 0.60 2.46
C MET A 68 -0.48 1.37 3.64
N GLU A 69 -1.06 0.65 4.57
CA GLU A 69 -1.61 1.16 5.82
C GLU A 69 -0.94 0.49 7.02
N ASP A 70 -0.91 1.21 8.13
CA ASP A 70 -0.47 0.70 9.43
C ASP A 70 -1.57 -0.20 10.01
N TYR A 71 -1.39 -1.52 9.92
CA TYR A 71 -2.36 -2.47 10.45
C TYR A 71 -2.22 -2.69 11.95
N THR A 72 -1.00 -2.73 12.46
CA THR A 72 -0.74 -2.88 13.89
C THR A 72 0.69 -2.53 14.24
N TYR A 73 0.88 -2.14 15.48
CA TYR A 73 2.16 -1.80 16.07
C TYR A 73 2.61 -2.88 17.05
N ASN A 74 3.88 -3.19 17.04
CA ASN A 74 4.52 -4.03 18.06
C ASN A 74 5.47 -3.18 18.89
N PHE A 75 5.16 -3.03 20.17
CA PHE A 75 5.95 -2.24 21.13
C PHE A 75 6.81 -3.12 22.05
N VAL A 76 6.92 -4.41 21.78
CA VAL A 76 7.77 -5.30 22.59
C VAL A 76 9.24 -4.89 22.41
N PRO A 77 9.99 -4.59 23.50
CA PRO A 77 11.37 -4.18 23.42
C PRO A 77 12.25 -5.15 22.60
N GLY A 78 12.99 -4.61 21.65
CA GLY A 78 13.84 -5.36 20.70
C GLY A 78 13.07 -6.03 19.55
N LYS A 79 11.74 -5.83 19.47
CA LYS A 79 10.89 -6.35 18.39
C LYS A 79 9.92 -5.29 17.87
N GLU A 80 10.24 -4.04 18.13
CA GLU A 80 9.41 -2.91 17.73
C GLU A 80 9.26 -2.83 16.23
N GLY A 81 8.07 -2.41 15.78
CA GLY A 81 7.79 -2.18 14.37
C GLY A 81 6.31 -2.11 14.04
N ILE A 82 6.04 -1.92 12.78
CA ILE A 82 4.71 -1.69 12.21
C ILE A 82 4.43 -2.75 11.15
N LEU A 83 3.30 -3.44 11.26
CA LEU A 83 2.82 -4.28 10.17
C LEU A 83 2.15 -3.38 9.13
N GLN A 84 2.72 -3.36 7.94
CA GLN A 84 2.23 -2.62 6.78
C GLN A 84 1.57 -3.55 5.78
N SER A 85 0.38 -3.21 5.34
CA SER A 85 -0.34 -3.91 4.28
C SER A 85 -1.53 -3.10 3.77
N HIS A 86 -2.35 -3.69 2.95
CA HIS A 86 -3.73 -3.33 2.66
C HIS A 86 -4.51 -4.58 2.28
N MET A 87 -5.83 -4.58 2.46
CA MET A 87 -6.66 -5.78 2.23
C MET A 87 -6.63 -6.27 0.78
N LEU A 88 -6.51 -5.37 -0.19
CA LEU A 88 -6.58 -5.67 -1.62
C LEU A 88 -5.45 -5.04 -2.43
N GLU A 89 -5.20 -3.75 -2.24
CA GLU A 89 -4.55 -2.89 -3.22
C GLU A 89 -3.06 -2.66 -2.93
N VAL A 90 -2.34 -3.67 -2.47
CA VAL A 90 -0.86 -3.58 -2.42
C VAL A 90 -0.30 -3.80 -3.83
N CYS A 91 0.55 -2.87 -4.27
CA CYS A 91 1.11 -2.87 -5.61
C CYS A 91 2.07 -4.06 -5.83
N PRO A 92 1.92 -4.85 -6.90
CA PRO A 92 2.82 -5.98 -7.18
C PRO A 92 4.26 -5.56 -7.49
N SER A 93 4.55 -4.27 -7.69
CA SER A 93 5.94 -3.80 -7.85
C SER A 93 6.82 -4.06 -6.61
N VAL A 94 6.20 -4.20 -5.43
CA VAL A 94 6.92 -4.54 -4.19
C VAL A 94 7.00 -6.06 -3.94
N ALA A 95 6.51 -6.90 -4.87
CA ALA A 95 6.52 -8.34 -4.70
C ALA A 95 7.94 -8.92 -4.72
N ASP A 96 8.19 -9.90 -3.85
CA ASP A 96 9.37 -10.75 -3.84
C ASP A 96 9.00 -12.14 -4.39
N GLY A 97 9.49 -12.43 -5.60
CA GLY A 97 9.26 -13.70 -6.27
C GLY A 97 7.89 -13.84 -6.92
N LYS A 98 7.25 -15.01 -6.75
CA LYS A 98 6.03 -15.38 -7.48
C LYS A 98 4.80 -14.64 -7.01
N ILE A 99 4.06 -14.07 -7.95
CA ILE A 99 2.75 -13.46 -7.73
C ILE A 99 1.65 -14.47 -8.07
N GLY A 100 0.74 -14.71 -7.14
CA GLY A 100 -0.47 -15.50 -7.35
C GLY A 100 -1.70 -14.62 -7.50
N ILE A 101 -2.83 -15.22 -7.86
CA ILE A 101 -4.14 -14.59 -7.83
C ILE A 101 -5.06 -15.37 -6.89
N LYS A 102 -5.89 -14.67 -6.13
CA LYS A 102 -6.85 -15.27 -5.20
C LYS A 102 -8.17 -14.52 -5.21
N VAL A 103 -9.25 -15.29 -5.12
CA VAL A 103 -10.60 -14.79 -4.84
C VAL A 103 -10.99 -15.28 -3.47
N CYS A 104 -11.30 -14.39 -2.56
CA CYS A 104 -11.68 -14.75 -1.21
C CYS A 104 -12.44 -13.61 -0.52
N PRO A 105 -13.26 -13.95 0.50
CA PRO A 105 -14.05 -12.98 1.24
C PRO A 105 -13.23 -11.81 1.80
N LEU A 106 -13.86 -10.66 1.89
CA LEU A 106 -13.30 -9.47 2.50
C LEU A 106 -14.10 -8.99 3.70
N SER A 107 -15.20 -9.52 4.04
CA SER A 107 -16.02 -9.16 5.22
C SER A 107 -16.33 -7.66 5.38
N MET A 108 -16.29 -6.88 4.30
CA MET A 108 -16.51 -5.44 4.30
C MET A 108 -17.39 -5.01 3.14
N GLY A 109 -18.27 -4.02 3.39
CA GLY A 109 -19.02 -3.31 2.37
C GLY A 109 -20.11 -4.16 1.69
N ASP A 110 -20.51 -5.31 2.26
CA ASP A 110 -21.53 -6.20 1.72
C ASP A 110 -21.36 -6.49 0.22
N ARG A 111 -20.11 -6.69 -0.22
CA ARG A 111 -19.72 -6.93 -1.60
C ARG A 111 -19.35 -8.38 -1.83
N GLU A 112 -19.45 -8.83 -3.09
CA GLU A 112 -19.00 -10.14 -3.52
C GLU A 112 -17.47 -10.29 -3.35
N ASP A 113 -16.98 -11.52 -3.26
CA ASP A 113 -15.57 -11.83 -3.04
C ASP A 113 -14.67 -11.24 -4.14
N PRO A 114 -13.76 -10.31 -3.82
CA PRO A 114 -12.93 -9.68 -4.81
C PRO A 114 -11.71 -10.52 -5.18
N ALA A 115 -11.30 -10.42 -6.44
CA ALA A 115 -10.02 -10.92 -6.90
C ALA A 115 -8.88 -9.98 -6.47
N ARG A 116 -7.74 -10.57 -6.09
CA ARG A 116 -6.52 -9.85 -5.72
C ARG A 116 -5.26 -10.62 -6.06
N LEU A 117 -4.18 -9.90 -6.32
CA LEU A 117 -2.84 -10.47 -6.41
C LEU A 117 -2.31 -10.70 -5.00
N VAL A 118 -1.69 -11.84 -4.79
CA VAL A 118 -1.11 -12.26 -3.50
C VAL A 118 0.36 -12.60 -3.68
N PHE A 119 1.19 -12.12 -2.76
CA PHE A 119 2.63 -12.27 -2.84
C PHE A 119 3.30 -11.96 -1.50
N THR A 120 4.58 -12.28 -1.37
CA THR A 120 5.45 -11.80 -0.30
C THR A 120 6.09 -10.48 -0.72
N SER A 121 6.21 -9.53 0.17
CA SER A 121 6.87 -8.25 -0.11
C SER A 121 8.39 -8.35 0.02
N LYS A 122 9.10 -7.55 -0.77
CA LYS A 122 10.56 -7.38 -0.70
C LYS A 122 10.97 -6.85 0.66
N THR A 123 12.22 -7.15 1.05
CA THR A 123 12.83 -6.71 2.30
C THR A 123 14.00 -5.74 2.04
N GLY A 124 14.48 -5.10 3.10
CA GLY A 124 15.61 -4.16 3.10
C GLY A 124 15.18 -2.71 3.25
N PRO A 125 16.08 -1.75 2.97
CA PRO A 125 15.83 -0.34 3.19
C PRO A 125 14.69 0.18 2.31
N GLY A 126 13.89 1.08 2.88
CA GLY A 126 12.76 1.73 2.22
C GLY A 126 12.52 3.12 2.80
N ILE A 127 11.54 3.81 2.23
CA ILE A 127 11.07 5.12 2.69
C ILE A 127 9.56 5.05 2.87
N ALA A 128 9.07 5.41 4.05
CA ALA A 128 7.66 5.67 4.31
C ALA A 128 7.37 7.16 4.11
N THR A 129 6.28 7.47 3.41
CA THR A 129 5.87 8.86 3.18
C THR A 129 4.39 9.05 3.47
N SER A 130 4.05 10.17 4.09
CA SER A 130 2.66 10.57 4.29
C SER A 130 2.50 12.07 4.04
N LEU A 131 1.37 12.47 3.46
CA LEU A 131 1.01 13.86 3.23
C LEU A 131 -0.19 14.24 4.10
N ILE A 132 0.05 15.14 5.06
CA ILE A 132 -0.97 15.62 5.98
C ILE A 132 -1.48 16.98 5.54
N ASP A 133 -2.79 17.15 5.52
CA ASP A 133 -3.47 18.42 5.31
C ASP A 133 -3.70 19.10 6.68
N LEU A 134 -3.15 20.29 6.84
CA LEU A 134 -3.31 21.12 8.03
C LEU A 134 -4.31 22.27 7.79
N GLY A 135 -5.03 22.28 6.67
CA GLY A 135 -6.01 23.27 6.29
C GLY A 135 -5.40 24.43 5.50
N ASP A 136 -4.39 25.08 6.04
CA ASP A 136 -3.69 26.21 5.40
C ASP A 136 -2.43 25.79 4.62
N ARG A 137 -1.95 24.57 4.87
CA ARG A 137 -0.73 24.01 4.24
C ARG A 137 -0.72 22.49 4.31
N PHE A 138 0.12 21.90 3.48
CA PHE A 138 0.45 20.48 3.59
C PHE A 138 1.73 20.27 4.39
N ARG A 139 1.78 19.15 5.12
CA ARG A 139 2.99 18.65 5.75
C ARG A 139 3.35 17.30 5.13
N LEU A 140 4.55 17.21 4.60
CA LEU A 140 5.13 15.95 4.15
C LEU A 140 5.92 15.34 5.29
N ILE A 141 5.62 14.08 5.61
CA ILE A 141 6.39 13.24 6.52
C ILE A 141 7.18 12.24 5.68
N ILE A 142 8.45 12.08 5.97
CA ILE A 142 9.33 11.11 5.33
C ILE A 142 10.13 10.43 6.41
N ASN A 143 10.06 9.10 6.46
CA ASN A 143 10.80 8.27 7.39
C ASN A 143 11.58 7.20 6.64
N ASP A 144 12.83 7.02 6.97
CA ASP A 144 13.58 5.83 6.59
C ASP A 144 13.05 4.64 7.38
N VAL A 145 12.87 3.51 6.69
CA VAL A 145 12.41 2.27 7.30
C VAL A 145 13.24 1.09 6.85
N GLU A 146 13.38 0.11 7.72
CA GLU A 146 13.89 -1.22 7.36
C GLU A 146 12.70 -2.17 7.21
N CYS A 147 12.47 -2.62 5.98
CA CYS A 147 11.40 -3.57 5.67
C CYS A 147 11.88 -5.00 5.97
N LYS A 148 11.20 -5.69 6.85
CA LYS A 148 11.48 -7.08 7.24
C LYS A 148 10.37 -8.00 6.76
N LYS A 149 10.69 -9.27 6.63
CA LYS A 149 9.70 -10.31 6.33
C LYS A 149 8.73 -10.46 7.50
N VAL A 150 7.45 -10.61 7.18
CA VAL A 150 6.45 -11.03 8.17
C VAL A 150 6.67 -12.50 8.48
N GLU A 151 7.03 -12.82 9.72
CA GLU A 151 7.41 -14.18 10.14
C GLU A 151 6.23 -15.14 10.24
N LYS A 152 5.04 -14.59 10.60
CA LYS A 152 3.84 -15.40 10.80
C LYS A 152 2.94 -15.38 9.57
N PRO A 153 2.34 -16.52 9.20
CA PRO A 153 1.32 -16.54 8.16
C PRO A 153 0.17 -15.58 8.46
N MET A 154 -0.26 -14.82 7.45
CA MET A 154 -1.38 -13.87 7.54
C MET A 154 -2.53 -14.32 6.62
N PRO A 155 -3.26 -15.41 6.98
CA PRO A 155 -4.25 -16.03 6.08
C PRO A 155 -5.42 -15.11 5.73
N LYS A 156 -5.76 -14.15 6.62
CA LYS A 156 -6.80 -13.14 6.39
C LYS A 156 -6.28 -11.88 5.69
N LEU A 157 -4.97 -11.76 5.53
CA LEU A 157 -4.30 -10.65 4.86
C LEU A 157 -3.32 -11.20 3.81
N PRO A 158 -3.83 -11.84 2.73
CA PRO A 158 -3.02 -12.60 1.78
C PRO A 158 -2.26 -11.75 0.76
N VAL A 159 -2.51 -10.46 0.71
CA VAL A 159 -1.79 -9.52 -0.17
C VAL A 159 -0.39 -9.25 0.36
N GLY A 160 0.42 -8.50 -0.40
CA GLY A 160 1.74 -8.08 0.05
C GLY A 160 1.69 -7.40 1.43
N SER A 161 2.48 -7.88 2.35
CA SER A 161 2.65 -7.29 3.68
C SER A 161 4.12 -7.26 4.06
N ALA A 162 4.52 -6.25 4.82
CA ALA A 162 5.86 -6.08 5.33
C ALA A 162 5.83 -5.68 6.80
N PHE A 163 6.87 -6.00 7.53
CA PHE A 163 7.06 -5.49 8.87
C PHE A 163 8.13 -4.41 8.83
N TRP A 164 7.73 -3.17 9.12
CA TRP A 164 8.63 -2.02 9.07
C TRP A 164 9.18 -1.68 10.44
N THR A 165 10.49 -1.43 10.48
CA THR A 165 11.13 -0.81 11.64
C THR A 165 11.54 0.61 11.23
N PRO A 166 10.80 1.65 11.67
CA PRO A 166 11.17 3.05 11.43
C PRO A 166 12.54 3.39 12.03
N GLN A 167 13.22 4.32 11.40
CA GLN A 167 14.53 4.82 11.86
C GLN A 167 14.37 6.24 12.41
N PRO A 168 15.03 6.61 13.53
CA PRO A 168 15.92 5.75 14.34
C PRO A 168 15.19 4.71 15.20
N ASP A 169 13.92 4.90 15.49
CA ASP A 169 13.10 4.02 16.34
C ASP A 169 11.60 4.20 16.06
N LEU A 170 10.77 3.31 16.61
CA LEU A 170 9.32 3.34 16.41
C LEU A 170 8.66 4.61 16.99
N ALA A 171 9.11 5.08 18.14
CA ALA A 171 8.50 6.22 18.81
C ALA A 171 8.68 7.54 18.03
N THR A 172 9.81 7.65 17.32
CA THR A 172 10.14 8.82 16.49
C THR A 172 9.50 8.76 15.11
N GLY A 173 9.37 7.54 14.54
CA GLY A 173 8.95 7.35 13.16
C GLY A 173 7.51 6.86 12.98
N ALA A 174 6.72 6.72 14.05
CA ALA A 174 5.32 6.29 14.01
C ALA A 174 4.34 7.47 13.97
#